data_5f113ae29768c5adaa448615fcb56503
#
_entry.id   5f113ae29768c5adaa448615fcb56503
#
_cell.length_a   1.000
_cell.length_b   1.000
_cell.length_c   1.000
_cell.angle_alpha   90.00
_cell.angle_beta   90.00
_cell.angle_gamma   90.00
#
_symmetry.space_group_name_H-M   'P 1'
#
loop_
_entity.id
_entity.type
_entity.pdbx_description
1 polymer ?
#
loop_
_entity_poly.entity_id
_entity_poly.type
_entity_poly.pdbx_seq_one_letter_code
_entity_poly.pdbx_strand_id
1 'polypeptide(L)'
;MNVSNRKTVSAAAILLQALLLASCLLPVRPFDEQRWWAQVESADPALLYAPHREDGRYFNPWMPMEKGFRDFLRWQLSERTLYAPEEEKELLDVLLDLSDRIRSTPGDFIAWIGHSSFLIRIDGAYWITDPIFSERALLPKRKTPPGLSLDVFAALPGKKNVLISHSHYDHLDSESIRRLPADTRIYVPLGLKALMNGLGKQDVVEMDWWQTVSCGDRCQVVCLPAQHWSRRITQNTNTTLWASFLLVSSDRKIYYGGDSGYFIGYREIGRRYPGIDYALLPVNAYHPRWFMYYAHMDAREALDAFRDLEARYFIPTQWGTFRLGDEPVGQAPSALSKAAQFSDTDPARIIVMGIGQLLPLGSRDPK
;
A
#
# COMPACT_ATOMS: atom_id res chain seq x y z
N MET A 1 -31.76 43.74 -27.15
CA MET A 1 -30.36 43.72 -27.62
C MET A 1 -29.57 42.74 -26.74
N ASN A 2 -29.40 41.49 -27.22
CA ASN A 2 -28.69 40.42 -26.53
C ASN A 2 -27.23 40.44 -26.96
N VAL A 3 -26.33 40.85 -26.09
CA VAL A 3 -24.87 40.72 -26.31
C VAL A 3 -24.44 39.34 -25.78
N SER A 4 -24.21 38.46 -26.73
CA SER A 4 -23.63 37.14 -26.51
C SER A 4 -22.20 37.26 -25.94
N ASN A 5 -22.01 36.91 -24.68
CA ASN A 5 -20.71 36.79 -24.03
C ASN A 5 -20.04 35.46 -24.51
N ARG A 6 -19.52 35.46 -25.74
CA ARG A 6 -18.58 34.42 -26.18
C ARG A 6 -17.24 34.65 -25.48
N LYS A 7 -16.93 33.88 -24.47
CA LYS A 7 -15.58 33.80 -23.89
C LYS A 7 -14.63 33.33 -24.99
N THR A 8 -13.89 34.27 -25.58
CA THR A 8 -12.79 33.93 -26.49
C THR A 8 -11.69 33.25 -25.67
N VAL A 9 -11.58 31.93 -25.79
CA VAL A 9 -10.41 31.19 -25.33
C VAL A 9 -9.22 31.76 -26.12
N SER A 10 -8.19 32.27 -25.46
CA SER A 10 -7.05 32.90 -26.14
C SER A 10 -6.31 31.82 -26.97
N ALA A 11 -5.84 32.22 -28.17
CA ALA A 11 -5.04 31.33 -29.03
C ALA A 11 -3.83 30.74 -28.31
N ALA A 12 -3.28 31.44 -27.32
CA ALA A 12 -2.23 30.95 -26.43
C ALA A 12 -2.68 29.78 -25.56
N ALA A 13 -3.92 29.77 -25.05
CA ALA A 13 -4.46 28.64 -24.26
C ALA A 13 -4.68 27.40 -25.14
N ILE A 14 -5.15 27.59 -26.37
CA ILE A 14 -5.33 26.50 -27.35
C ILE A 14 -3.96 25.92 -27.75
N LEU A 15 -2.97 26.76 -28.00
CA LEU A 15 -1.62 26.36 -28.35
C LEU A 15 -0.96 25.62 -27.19
N LEU A 16 -1.14 26.09 -25.95
CA LEU A 16 -0.64 25.43 -24.76
C LEU A 16 -1.28 24.04 -24.53
N GLN A 17 -2.59 23.93 -24.76
CA GLN A 17 -3.30 22.63 -24.73
C GLN A 17 -2.82 21.70 -25.84
N ALA A 18 -2.61 22.19 -27.06
CA ALA A 18 -2.10 21.41 -28.18
C ALA A 18 -0.66 20.93 -27.92
N LEU A 19 0.21 21.77 -27.35
CA LEU A 19 1.57 21.39 -26.97
C LEU A 19 1.59 20.37 -25.82
N LEU A 20 0.67 20.49 -24.85
CA LEU A 20 0.50 19.51 -23.77
C LEU A 20 0.03 18.16 -24.32
N LEU A 21 -0.93 18.14 -25.22
CA LEU A 21 -1.41 16.94 -25.90
C LEU A 21 -0.32 16.33 -26.80
N ALA A 22 0.40 17.14 -27.57
CA ALA A 22 1.50 16.67 -28.41
C ALA A 22 2.63 16.06 -27.58
N SER A 23 2.95 16.62 -26.41
CA SER A 23 3.97 16.04 -25.52
C SER A 23 3.53 14.69 -24.90
N CYS A 24 2.22 14.44 -24.79
CA CYS A 24 1.68 13.15 -24.36
C CYS A 24 1.74 12.08 -25.47
N LEU A 25 1.86 12.49 -26.73
CA LEU A 25 1.98 11.57 -27.88
C LEU A 25 3.42 11.20 -28.24
N LEU A 26 4.41 11.74 -27.54
CA LEU A 26 5.80 11.32 -27.70
C LEU A 26 5.96 9.85 -27.28
N PRO A 27 6.78 9.06 -28.02
CA PRO A 27 7.00 7.66 -27.67
C PRO A 27 7.48 7.54 -26.24
N VAL A 28 6.89 6.60 -25.51
CA VAL A 28 7.31 6.26 -24.15
C VAL A 28 8.67 5.57 -24.22
N ARG A 29 9.65 6.05 -23.43
CA ARG A 29 10.91 5.31 -23.29
C ARG A 29 10.60 4.00 -22.56
N PRO A 30 11.07 2.85 -23.07
CA PRO A 30 10.97 1.59 -22.36
C PRO A 30 11.57 1.71 -20.95
N PHE A 31 11.09 0.90 -20.03
CA PHE A 31 11.69 0.79 -18.71
C PHE A 31 13.10 0.18 -18.86
N ASP A 32 14.07 0.86 -18.30
CA ASP A 32 15.47 0.40 -18.26
C ASP A 32 15.71 -0.22 -16.87
N GLU A 33 15.51 -1.51 -16.78
CA GLU A 33 15.63 -2.27 -15.52
C GLU A 33 17.05 -2.20 -14.97
N GLN A 34 18.06 -2.28 -15.84
CA GLN A 34 19.47 -2.27 -15.43
C GLN A 34 19.84 -0.92 -14.79
N ARG A 35 19.40 0.17 -15.42
CA ARG A 35 19.59 1.51 -14.89
C ARG A 35 18.84 1.70 -13.56
N TRP A 36 17.62 1.16 -13.45
CA TRP A 36 16.85 1.21 -12.23
C TRP A 36 17.57 0.55 -11.05
N TRP A 37 18.02 -0.68 -11.24
CA TRP A 37 18.78 -1.40 -10.21
C TRP A 37 20.07 -0.67 -9.83
N ALA A 38 20.82 -0.15 -10.81
CA ALA A 38 22.03 0.63 -10.54
C ALA A 38 21.73 1.90 -9.70
N GLN A 39 20.59 2.57 -9.94
CA GLN A 39 20.17 3.71 -9.13
C GLN A 39 19.83 3.29 -7.69
N VAL A 40 19.10 2.20 -7.51
CA VAL A 40 18.75 1.69 -6.16
C VAL A 40 20.02 1.29 -5.39
N GLU A 41 20.90 0.52 -6.01
CA GLU A 41 22.15 0.04 -5.37
C GLU A 41 23.13 1.17 -5.04
N SER A 42 23.14 2.26 -5.82
CA SER A 42 23.99 3.41 -5.58
C SER A 42 23.44 4.40 -4.55
N ALA A 43 22.21 4.21 -4.08
CA ALA A 43 21.60 5.10 -3.10
C ALA A 43 22.33 5.01 -1.74
N ASP A 44 22.63 6.16 -1.14
CA ASP A 44 23.30 6.22 0.15
C ASP A 44 22.31 5.84 1.29
N PRO A 45 22.57 4.77 2.06
CA PRO A 45 21.73 4.39 3.20
C PRO A 45 21.58 5.47 4.28
N ALA A 46 22.53 6.39 4.40
CA ALA A 46 22.44 7.51 5.34
C ALA A 46 21.24 8.42 5.03
N LEU A 47 20.83 8.49 3.76
CA LEU A 47 19.68 9.29 3.32
C LEU A 47 18.35 8.77 3.86
N LEU A 48 18.26 7.52 4.33
CA LEU A 48 17.07 6.99 5.00
C LEU A 48 16.77 7.70 6.33
N TYR A 49 17.75 8.41 6.88
CA TYR A 49 17.65 9.16 8.14
C TYR A 49 17.73 10.67 7.95
N ALA A 50 17.88 11.12 6.70
CA ALA A 50 17.98 12.54 6.37
C ALA A 50 16.63 13.27 6.54
N PRO A 51 16.63 14.59 6.71
CA PRO A 51 15.42 15.40 6.61
C PRO A 51 14.70 15.12 5.30
N HIS A 52 13.39 14.87 5.39
CA HIS A 52 12.57 14.46 4.25
C HIS A 52 11.34 15.37 4.05
N ARG A 53 11.43 16.63 4.54
CA ARG A 53 10.41 17.65 4.33
C ARG A 53 11.06 18.98 3.96
N GLU A 54 10.59 19.57 2.85
CA GLU A 54 11.02 20.87 2.35
C GLU A 54 9.81 21.61 1.77
N ASP A 55 9.69 22.91 1.99
CA ASP A 55 8.60 23.78 1.53
C ASP A 55 7.19 23.20 1.79
N GLY A 56 7.02 22.57 2.98
CA GLY A 56 5.76 21.96 3.39
C GLY A 56 5.41 20.64 2.70
N ARG A 57 6.32 20.07 1.91
CA ARG A 57 6.14 18.80 1.19
C ARG A 57 7.14 17.77 1.64
N TYR A 58 6.71 16.52 1.69
CA TYR A 58 7.56 15.37 1.95
C TYR A 58 8.18 14.83 0.66
N PHE A 59 9.33 14.19 0.76
CA PHE A 59 10.02 13.55 -0.36
C PHE A 59 10.84 12.36 0.13
N ASN A 60 11.33 11.52 -0.79
CA ASN A 60 12.24 10.41 -0.50
C ASN A 60 13.69 10.89 -0.71
N PRO A 61 14.50 11.14 0.34
CA PRO A 61 15.84 11.71 0.21
C PRO A 61 16.81 10.82 -0.59
N TRP A 62 16.63 9.50 -0.52
CA TRP A 62 17.48 8.52 -1.22
C TRP A 62 17.19 8.43 -2.71
N MET A 63 16.00 8.87 -3.16
CA MET A 63 15.63 8.82 -4.57
C MET A 63 14.46 9.79 -4.86
N PRO A 64 14.70 10.88 -5.59
CA PRO A 64 13.64 11.81 -5.95
C PRO A 64 12.66 11.17 -6.96
N MET A 65 11.38 11.49 -6.81
CA MET A 65 10.35 11.08 -7.78
C MET A 65 10.39 11.95 -9.02
N GLU A 66 10.74 11.35 -10.16
CA GLU A 66 10.82 12.06 -11.46
C GLU A 66 9.46 12.12 -12.20
N LYS A 67 8.50 11.25 -11.84
CA LYS A 67 7.21 11.14 -12.51
C LYS A 67 6.20 12.16 -12.00
N GLY A 68 5.47 12.77 -12.92
CA GLY A 68 4.49 13.80 -12.62
C GLY A 68 3.16 13.61 -13.34
N PHE A 69 2.32 14.64 -13.26
CA PHE A 69 0.98 14.61 -13.87
C PHE A 69 1.01 14.41 -15.41
N ARG A 70 2.05 14.89 -16.09
CA ARG A 70 2.23 14.67 -17.55
C ARG A 70 2.47 13.18 -17.85
N ASP A 71 3.24 12.48 -17.01
CA ASP A 71 3.50 11.04 -17.18
C ASP A 71 2.24 10.24 -16.90
N PHE A 72 1.44 10.65 -15.92
CA PHE A 72 0.12 10.07 -15.67
C PHE A 72 -0.81 10.21 -16.90
N LEU A 73 -0.90 11.41 -17.48
CA LEU A 73 -1.71 11.63 -18.71
C LEU A 73 -1.19 10.77 -19.87
N ARG A 74 0.14 10.72 -20.04
CA ARG A 74 0.77 9.87 -21.06
C ARG A 74 0.39 8.40 -20.87
N TRP A 75 0.45 7.88 -19.65
CA TRP A 75 0.00 6.52 -19.36
C TRP A 75 -1.48 6.32 -19.71
N GLN A 76 -2.36 7.25 -19.33
CA GLN A 76 -3.79 7.16 -19.64
C GLN A 76 -4.09 7.17 -21.14
N LEU A 77 -3.24 7.82 -21.95
CA LEU A 77 -3.38 7.95 -23.41
C LEU A 77 -2.52 6.94 -24.20
N SER A 78 -1.60 6.23 -23.54
CA SER A 78 -0.78 5.20 -24.19
C SER A 78 -1.55 3.89 -24.37
N GLU A 79 -1.06 3.05 -25.25
CA GLU A 79 -1.56 1.67 -25.37
C GLU A 79 -1.35 0.94 -24.03
N ARG A 80 -2.38 0.19 -23.64
CA ARG A 80 -2.31 -0.62 -22.42
C ARG A 80 -1.48 -1.87 -22.66
N THR A 81 -0.81 -2.32 -21.61
CA THR A 81 -0.18 -3.65 -21.60
C THR A 81 -1.27 -4.69 -21.81
N LEU A 82 -1.10 -5.54 -22.84
CA LEU A 82 -2.05 -6.58 -23.17
C LEU A 82 -1.74 -7.86 -22.39
N TYR A 83 -2.80 -8.50 -21.92
CA TYR A 83 -2.74 -9.78 -21.21
C TYR A 83 -3.61 -10.80 -21.94
N ALA A 84 -3.35 -12.08 -21.74
CA ALA A 84 -4.17 -13.12 -22.29
C ALA A 84 -5.60 -13.08 -21.71
N PRO A 85 -6.65 -13.40 -22.49
CA PRO A 85 -8.03 -13.38 -21.99
C PRO A 85 -8.26 -14.27 -20.77
N GLU A 86 -7.48 -15.32 -20.60
CA GLU A 86 -7.49 -16.23 -19.45
C GLU A 86 -7.01 -15.52 -18.18
N GLU A 87 -5.92 -14.75 -18.28
CA GLU A 87 -5.34 -13.97 -17.17
C GLU A 87 -6.32 -12.86 -16.71
N GLU A 88 -7.05 -12.24 -17.64
CA GLU A 88 -8.07 -11.22 -17.35
C GLU A 88 -9.26 -11.75 -16.53
N LYS A 89 -9.52 -13.07 -16.57
CA LYS A 89 -10.66 -13.71 -15.90
C LYS A 89 -10.34 -14.29 -14.53
N GLU A 90 -9.06 -14.34 -14.15
CA GLU A 90 -8.67 -14.84 -12.83
C GLU A 90 -9.20 -13.92 -11.72
N LEU A 91 -10.41 -14.18 -11.26
CA LEU A 91 -10.97 -13.56 -10.07
C LEU A 91 -10.95 -14.58 -8.94
N LEU A 92 -10.61 -14.11 -7.75
CA LEU A 92 -10.65 -14.92 -6.55
C LEU A 92 -12.07 -15.15 -6.07
N ASP A 93 -12.34 -16.37 -5.66
CA ASP A 93 -13.48 -16.64 -4.80
C ASP A 93 -13.29 -15.96 -3.44
N VAL A 94 -14.32 -15.25 -2.97
CA VAL A 94 -14.32 -14.59 -1.68
C VAL A 94 -14.98 -15.50 -0.66
N LEU A 95 -14.25 -15.81 0.41
CA LEU A 95 -14.79 -16.59 1.53
C LEU A 95 -15.62 -15.67 2.44
N LEU A 96 -16.92 -15.94 2.54
CA LEU A 96 -17.86 -15.08 3.27
C LEU A 96 -18.09 -15.52 4.73
N ASP A 97 -17.42 -16.58 5.17
CA ASP A 97 -17.53 -17.16 6.52
C ASP A 97 -16.48 -16.63 7.52
N LEU A 98 -15.74 -15.57 7.15
CA LEU A 98 -14.66 -15.03 7.98
C LEU A 98 -15.13 -14.64 9.39
N SER A 99 -16.35 -14.12 9.53
CA SER A 99 -16.90 -13.78 10.86
C SER A 99 -17.02 -14.99 11.78
N ASP A 100 -17.39 -16.17 11.25
CA ASP A 100 -17.50 -17.40 12.01
C ASP A 100 -16.10 -17.96 12.36
N ARG A 101 -15.18 -17.89 11.41
CA ARG A 101 -13.78 -18.27 11.63
C ARG A 101 -13.13 -17.43 12.71
N ILE A 102 -13.36 -16.11 12.74
CA ILE A 102 -12.82 -15.23 13.80
C ILE A 102 -13.31 -15.67 15.17
N ARG A 103 -14.61 -16.00 15.30
CA ARG A 103 -15.21 -16.45 16.56
C ARG A 103 -14.69 -17.81 17.04
N SER A 104 -14.43 -18.72 16.10
CA SER A 104 -13.98 -20.08 16.40
C SER A 104 -12.44 -20.22 16.52
N THR A 105 -11.66 -19.22 16.09
CA THR A 105 -10.20 -19.27 16.14
C THR A 105 -9.70 -18.77 17.49
N PRO A 106 -9.10 -19.62 18.34
CA PRO A 106 -8.41 -19.15 19.52
C PRO A 106 -7.08 -18.50 19.16
N GLY A 107 -6.60 -17.56 20.01
CA GLY A 107 -5.27 -16.95 19.86
C GLY A 107 -5.16 -15.95 18.69
N ASP A 108 -3.93 -15.69 18.27
CA ASP A 108 -3.59 -14.68 17.28
C ASP A 108 -3.80 -15.16 15.85
N PHE A 109 -4.11 -14.24 14.95
CA PHE A 109 -4.30 -14.55 13.54
C PHE A 109 -4.07 -13.34 12.64
N ILE A 110 -3.86 -13.60 11.35
CA ILE A 110 -3.94 -12.64 10.25
C ILE A 110 -5.09 -13.08 9.34
N ALA A 111 -6.00 -12.17 8.98
CA ALA A 111 -7.07 -12.44 8.04
C ALA A 111 -7.09 -11.37 6.95
N TRP A 112 -7.25 -11.78 5.68
CA TRP A 112 -7.28 -10.85 4.56
C TRP A 112 -8.71 -10.44 4.23
N ILE A 113 -9.00 -9.14 4.37
CA ILE A 113 -10.31 -8.56 4.04
C ILE A 113 -10.41 -8.22 2.55
N GLY A 114 -9.28 -7.93 1.92
CA GLY A 114 -9.14 -7.55 0.51
C GLY A 114 -8.30 -6.30 0.34
N HIS A 115 -7.67 -6.14 -0.82
CA HIS A 115 -6.72 -5.07 -1.10
C HIS A 115 -5.63 -4.98 -0.03
N SER A 116 -5.44 -3.80 0.56
CA SER A 116 -4.49 -3.53 1.66
C SER A 116 -5.09 -3.76 3.05
N SER A 117 -6.38 -4.17 3.12
CA SER A 117 -7.08 -4.34 4.40
C SER A 117 -6.88 -5.74 4.96
N PHE A 118 -6.14 -5.82 6.05
CA PHE A 118 -5.95 -7.04 6.85
C PHE A 118 -6.49 -6.83 8.26
N LEU A 119 -7.17 -7.83 8.79
CA LEU A 119 -7.50 -7.91 10.20
C LEU A 119 -6.47 -8.78 10.90
N ILE A 120 -5.77 -8.22 11.86
CA ILE A 120 -4.75 -8.89 12.66
C ILE A 120 -5.24 -8.90 14.10
N ARG A 121 -5.29 -10.09 14.74
CA ARG A 121 -5.44 -10.18 16.19
C ARG A 121 -4.08 -10.56 16.77
N ILE A 122 -3.58 -9.75 17.69
CA ILE A 122 -2.31 -9.98 18.38
C ILE A 122 -2.42 -9.46 19.82
N ASP A 123 -1.96 -10.27 20.78
CA ASP A 123 -2.04 -9.98 22.22
C ASP A 123 -3.45 -9.54 22.67
N GLY A 124 -4.51 -10.14 22.10
CA GLY A 124 -5.91 -9.82 22.39
C GLY A 124 -6.45 -8.51 21.83
N ALA A 125 -5.64 -7.72 21.10
CA ALA A 125 -6.06 -6.52 20.40
C ALA A 125 -6.30 -6.78 18.92
N TYR A 126 -7.27 -6.07 18.34
CA TYR A 126 -7.54 -6.12 16.90
C TYR A 126 -6.90 -4.92 16.20
N TRP A 127 -6.26 -5.20 15.08
CA TRP A 127 -5.64 -4.24 14.20
C TRP A 127 -6.22 -4.39 12.80
N ILE A 128 -6.53 -3.29 12.16
CA ILE A 128 -6.87 -3.29 10.75
C ILE A 128 -5.94 -2.36 9.99
N THR A 129 -5.40 -2.83 8.87
CA THR A 129 -4.56 -2.03 7.99
C THR A 129 -5.39 -1.39 6.90
N ASP A 130 -5.14 -0.14 6.56
CA ASP A 130 -5.73 0.62 5.46
C ASP A 130 -7.19 0.22 5.15
N PRO A 131 -8.15 0.44 6.07
CA PRO A 131 -9.49 -0.09 5.93
C PRO A 131 -10.25 0.57 4.78
N ILE A 132 -10.46 -0.19 3.69
CA ILE A 132 -11.29 0.21 2.57
C ILE A 132 -12.44 -0.77 2.39
N PHE A 133 -13.67 -0.32 2.76
CA PHE A 133 -14.91 -1.08 2.62
C PHE A 133 -15.82 -0.51 1.54
N SER A 134 -15.55 0.69 1.04
CA SER A 134 -16.30 1.33 -0.04
C SER A 134 -16.21 0.54 -1.35
N GLU A 135 -17.23 0.68 -2.18
CA GLU A 135 -17.29 0.06 -3.51
C GLU A 135 -16.23 0.63 -4.47
N ARG A 136 -15.76 1.86 -4.19
CA ARG A 136 -14.81 2.57 -5.04
C ARG A 136 -13.65 3.16 -4.25
N ALA A 137 -12.47 3.06 -4.84
CA ALA A 137 -11.31 3.84 -4.46
C ALA A 137 -11.26 5.10 -5.35
N LEU A 138 -12.07 6.10 -5.02
CA LEU A 138 -12.37 7.28 -5.84
C LEU A 138 -13.07 6.90 -7.17
N LEU A 139 -12.33 6.55 -8.21
CA LEU A 139 -12.86 6.14 -9.53
C LEU A 139 -12.85 4.62 -9.71
N PRO A 140 -11.76 3.88 -9.45
CA PRO A 140 -11.73 2.44 -9.61
C PRO A 140 -12.79 1.75 -8.75
N LYS A 141 -13.61 0.90 -9.39
CA LYS A 141 -14.59 0.06 -8.72
C LYS A 141 -13.94 -1.27 -8.34
N ARG A 142 -14.24 -1.76 -7.11
CA ARG A 142 -13.74 -3.06 -6.68
C ARG A 142 -14.33 -4.20 -7.54
N LYS A 143 -13.52 -5.22 -7.76
CA LYS A 143 -13.88 -6.42 -8.51
C LYS A 143 -14.41 -7.54 -7.61
N THR A 144 -13.99 -7.52 -6.36
CA THR A 144 -14.40 -8.49 -5.33
C THR A 144 -14.95 -7.77 -4.11
N PRO A 145 -15.96 -8.28 -3.41
CA PRO A 145 -16.43 -7.72 -2.15
C PRO A 145 -15.36 -7.87 -1.05
N PRO A 146 -15.43 -7.10 0.05
CA PRO A 146 -14.60 -7.36 1.22
C PRO A 146 -15.00 -8.67 1.90
N GLY A 147 -14.01 -9.46 2.37
CA GLY A 147 -14.23 -10.73 3.07
C GLY A 147 -14.86 -10.58 4.46
N LEU A 148 -14.94 -9.36 4.99
CA LEU A 148 -15.58 -9.01 6.27
C LEU A 148 -16.29 -7.68 6.11
N SER A 149 -17.44 -7.49 6.78
CA SER A 149 -18.07 -6.18 6.85
C SER A 149 -17.47 -5.33 7.96
N LEU A 150 -17.53 -4.00 7.78
CA LEU A 150 -17.08 -3.06 8.82
C LEU A 150 -17.90 -3.19 10.11
N ASP A 151 -19.18 -3.53 10.02
CA ASP A 151 -20.05 -3.70 11.19
C ASP A 151 -19.62 -4.93 12.03
N VAL A 152 -19.18 -6.01 11.39
CA VAL A 152 -18.59 -7.16 12.09
C VAL A 152 -17.29 -6.75 12.79
N PHE A 153 -16.39 -6.01 12.11
CA PHE A 153 -15.19 -5.48 12.77
C PHE A 153 -15.54 -4.59 13.97
N ALA A 154 -16.51 -3.68 13.81
CA ALA A 154 -16.95 -2.80 14.88
C ALA A 154 -17.49 -3.57 16.09
N ALA A 155 -18.16 -4.70 15.88
CA ALA A 155 -18.74 -5.55 16.92
C ALA A 155 -17.72 -6.48 17.60
N LEU A 156 -16.48 -6.62 17.09
CA LEU A 156 -15.46 -7.46 17.74
C LEU A 156 -15.16 -6.95 19.16
N PRO A 157 -14.96 -7.85 20.14
CA PRO A 157 -14.67 -7.46 21.51
C PRO A 157 -13.21 -6.92 21.66
N GLY A 158 -12.99 -6.04 22.63
CA GLY A 158 -11.66 -5.56 22.97
C GLY A 158 -11.16 -4.36 22.17
N LYS A 159 -9.87 -4.04 22.33
CA LYS A 159 -9.24 -2.85 21.74
C LYS A 159 -9.14 -2.97 20.22
N LYS A 160 -9.44 -1.86 19.55
CA LYS A 160 -9.36 -1.74 18.10
C LYS A 160 -8.36 -0.68 17.70
N ASN A 161 -7.47 -1.04 16.80
CA ASN A 161 -6.42 -0.18 16.29
C ASN A 161 -6.45 -0.19 14.76
N VAL A 162 -6.04 0.91 14.17
CA VAL A 162 -5.92 1.08 12.71
C VAL A 162 -4.53 1.57 12.36
N LEU A 163 -3.93 1.00 11.33
CA LEU A 163 -2.73 1.51 10.69
C LEU A 163 -3.14 2.08 9.33
N ILE A 164 -2.82 3.35 9.06
CA ILE A 164 -3.00 3.98 7.75
C ILE A 164 -1.62 4.27 7.17
N SER A 165 -1.30 3.67 6.03
CA SER A 165 0.00 3.82 5.39
C SER A 165 0.18 5.19 4.75
N HIS A 166 -0.82 5.70 4.06
CA HIS A 166 -0.77 6.99 3.37
C HIS A 166 -2.17 7.49 2.94
N SER A 167 -2.23 8.63 2.27
CA SER A 167 -3.49 9.32 2.00
C SER A 167 -4.22 8.91 0.72
N HIS A 168 -3.71 8.01 -0.13
CA HIS A 168 -4.42 7.60 -1.35
C HIS A 168 -5.80 6.99 -1.02
N TYR A 169 -6.72 7.04 -2.00
CA TYR A 169 -8.11 6.70 -1.77
C TYR A 169 -8.39 5.22 -1.57
N ASP A 170 -7.51 4.36 -2.02
CA ASP A 170 -7.54 2.90 -1.84
C ASP A 170 -6.91 2.44 -0.53
N HIS A 171 -6.31 3.35 0.24
CA HIS A 171 -5.72 3.10 1.57
C HIS A 171 -6.43 3.90 2.68
N LEU A 172 -6.78 5.16 2.42
CA LEU A 172 -7.52 6.00 3.34
C LEU A 172 -8.92 6.28 2.78
N ASP A 173 -9.85 5.37 3.06
CA ASP A 173 -11.26 5.49 2.72
C ASP A 173 -11.99 6.29 3.80
N SER A 174 -12.35 7.53 3.49
CA SER A 174 -12.99 8.44 4.44
C SER A 174 -14.31 7.91 4.98
N GLU A 175 -15.07 7.15 4.17
CA GLU A 175 -16.34 6.57 4.60
C GLU A 175 -16.09 5.44 5.62
N SER A 176 -15.17 4.55 5.34
CA SER A 176 -14.75 3.49 6.27
C SER A 176 -14.27 4.10 7.60
N ILE A 177 -13.40 5.13 7.54
CA ILE A 177 -12.89 5.78 8.75
C ILE A 177 -14.02 6.39 9.58
N ARG A 178 -15.00 7.08 8.99
CA ARG A 178 -16.13 7.65 9.74
C ARG A 178 -16.91 6.60 10.53
N ARG A 179 -17.11 5.42 9.92
CA ARG A 179 -17.89 4.31 10.47
C ARG A 179 -17.15 3.46 11.51
N LEU A 180 -15.84 3.62 11.67
CA LEU A 180 -15.11 2.95 12.75
C LEU A 180 -15.68 3.36 14.13
N PRO A 181 -15.61 2.48 15.15
CA PRO A 181 -15.96 2.84 16.53
C PRO A 181 -15.19 4.09 17.00
N ALA A 182 -15.82 4.90 17.84
CA ALA A 182 -15.26 6.18 18.31
C ALA A 182 -13.99 6.00 19.15
N ASP A 183 -13.87 4.87 19.85
CA ASP A 183 -12.74 4.47 20.68
C ASP A 183 -11.61 3.78 19.93
N THR A 184 -11.69 3.72 18.59
CA THR A 184 -10.63 3.16 17.77
C THR A 184 -9.41 4.07 17.76
N ARG A 185 -8.25 3.54 18.15
CA ARG A 185 -6.96 4.25 18.03
C ARG A 185 -6.40 4.11 16.62
N ILE A 186 -6.02 5.24 16.02
CA ILE A 186 -5.55 5.30 14.64
C ILE A 186 -4.12 5.81 14.58
N TYR A 187 -3.22 5.03 14.00
CA TYR A 187 -1.82 5.40 13.76
C TYR A 187 -1.70 5.83 12.29
N VAL A 188 -1.16 7.02 12.08
CA VAL A 188 -1.04 7.64 10.76
C VAL A 188 0.32 8.30 10.58
N PRO A 189 0.85 8.41 9.36
CA PRO A 189 2.01 9.27 9.07
C PRO A 189 1.70 10.75 9.26
N LEU A 190 2.75 11.56 9.40
CA LEU A 190 2.67 13.01 9.59
C LEU A 190 1.78 13.70 8.52
N GLY A 191 0.99 14.67 8.97
CA GLY A 191 0.08 15.49 8.16
C GLY A 191 -1.33 14.92 8.03
N LEU A 192 -1.63 13.72 8.58
CA LEU A 192 -2.95 13.09 8.46
C LEU A 192 -3.88 13.31 9.67
N LYS A 193 -3.36 13.70 10.82
CA LYS A 193 -4.15 13.88 12.05
C LYS A 193 -5.35 14.83 11.87
N ALA A 194 -5.14 15.96 11.20
CA ALA A 194 -6.20 16.93 10.94
C ALA A 194 -7.33 16.33 10.10
N LEU A 195 -7.00 15.51 9.10
CA LEU A 195 -7.99 14.79 8.28
C LEU A 195 -8.76 13.78 9.14
N MET A 196 -8.08 12.99 9.97
CA MET A 196 -8.72 12.03 10.87
C MET A 196 -9.69 12.71 11.83
N ASN A 197 -9.26 13.83 12.45
CA ASN A 197 -10.11 14.62 13.33
C ASN A 197 -11.37 15.14 12.61
N GLY A 198 -11.21 15.61 11.37
CA GLY A 198 -12.32 16.03 10.50
C GLY A 198 -13.27 14.88 10.11
N LEU A 199 -12.83 13.64 10.21
CA LEU A 199 -13.64 12.43 10.03
C LEU A 199 -14.23 11.92 11.35
N GLY A 200 -14.11 12.69 12.47
CA GLY A 200 -14.70 12.38 13.77
C GLY A 200 -13.84 11.45 14.65
N LYS A 201 -12.55 11.28 14.32
CA LYS A 201 -11.63 10.43 15.10
C LYS A 201 -10.71 11.29 15.96
N GLN A 202 -10.65 11.00 17.27
CA GLN A 202 -9.91 11.82 18.25
C GLN A 202 -8.65 11.11 18.76
N ASP A 203 -8.66 9.78 18.93
CA ASP A 203 -7.49 9.00 19.36
C ASP A 203 -6.59 8.70 18.15
N VAL A 204 -5.87 9.74 17.71
CA VAL A 204 -5.00 9.69 16.53
C VAL A 204 -3.55 9.93 16.92
N VAL A 205 -2.71 8.95 16.65
CA VAL A 205 -1.27 8.98 16.85
C VAL A 205 -0.60 9.27 15.51
N GLU A 206 -0.04 10.46 15.37
CA GLU A 206 0.70 10.86 14.18
C GLU A 206 2.17 10.52 14.36
N MET A 207 2.80 9.89 13.37
CA MET A 207 4.15 9.33 13.48
C MET A 207 5.03 9.75 12.30
N ASP A 208 6.30 9.98 12.60
CA ASP A 208 7.35 10.15 11.61
C ASP A 208 8.12 8.85 11.37
N TRP A 209 8.89 8.77 10.27
CA TRP A 209 9.77 7.62 10.00
C TRP A 209 10.73 7.36 11.16
N TRP A 210 10.94 6.08 11.43
CA TRP A 210 11.78 5.56 12.54
C TRP A 210 11.22 5.82 13.95
N GLN A 211 10.09 6.50 14.06
CA GLN A 211 9.47 6.71 15.36
C GLN A 211 8.79 5.42 15.85
N THR A 212 8.95 5.14 17.14
CA THR A 212 8.32 4.02 17.83
C THR A 212 7.37 4.55 18.90
N VAL A 213 6.18 3.99 18.95
CA VAL A 213 5.15 4.32 19.94
C VAL A 213 4.64 3.05 20.61
N SER A 214 4.52 3.06 21.94
CA SER A 214 3.90 1.95 22.69
C SER A 214 2.39 1.91 22.42
N CYS A 215 1.86 0.70 22.19
CA CYS A 215 0.43 0.43 22.02
C CYS A 215 -0.15 -0.42 23.18
N GLY A 216 0.66 -0.74 24.16
CA GLY A 216 0.37 -1.52 25.35
C GLY A 216 1.66 -1.97 26.02
N ASP A 217 1.57 -2.75 27.09
CA ASP A 217 2.73 -3.15 27.90
C ASP A 217 3.79 -3.90 27.11
N ARG A 218 3.38 -4.68 26.12
CA ARG A 218 4.25 -5.52 25.29
C ARG A 218 4.10 -5.30 23.80
N CYS A 219 3.50 -4.16 23.43
CA CYS A 219 3.17 -3.83 22.06
C CYS A 219 3.83 -2.51 21.66
N GLN A 220 4.43 -2.48 20.48
CA GLN A 220 4.98 -1.28 19.86
C GLN A 220 4.57 -1.20 18.40
N VAL A 221 4.30 0.02 17.93
CA VAL A 221 4.17 0.36 16.51
C VAL A 221 5.39 1.16 16.11
N VAL A 222 6.08 0.73 15.08
CA VAL A 222 7.19 1.48 14.47
C VAL A 222 6.72 1.98 13.12
N CYS A 223 6.81 3.29 12.89
CA CYS A 223 6.61 3.91 11.59
C CYS A 223 7.92 3.86 10.81
N LEU A 224 7.90 3.38 9.58
CA LEU A 224 9.10 3.11 8.78
C LEU A 224 8.99 3.76 7.41
N PRO A 225 10.12 4.12 6.77
CA PRO A 225 10.10 4.68 5.43
C PRO A 225 9.52 3.70 4.41
N ALA A 226 8.93 4.27 3.36
CA ALA A 226 8.50 3.58 2.17
C ALA A 226 8.83 4.45 0.95
N GLN A 227 9.02 3.87 -0.22
CA GLN A 227 9.27 4.61 -1.44
C GLN A 227 7.98 4.85 -2.19
N HIS A 228 7.28 5.90 -1.82
CA HIS A 228 5.98 6.24 -2.36
C HIS A 228 5.77 7.76 -2.43
N TRP A 229 4.52 8.18 -2.50
CA TRP A 229 4.06 9.56 -2.54
C TRP A 229 2.64 9.68 -2.00
N SER A 230 2.13 10.90 -1.86
CA SER A 230 0.77 11.11 -1.35
C SER A 230 0.03 12.21 -2.11
N ARG A 231 -1.29 12.04 -2.29
CA ARG A 231 -2.16 13.05 -2.87
C ARG A 231 -3.64 12.73 -2.63
N ARG A 232 -4.43 13.78 -2.42
CA ARG A 232 -5.90 13.74 -2.53
C ARG A 232 -6.37 14.91 -3.40
N ILE A 233 -7.62 14.86 -3.91
CA ILE A 233 -8.17 15.94 -4.75
C ILE A 233 -8.14 17.28 -4.02
N THR A 234 -8.41 17.27 -2.71
CA THR A 234 -8.45 18.47 -1.86
C THR A 234 -7.09 18.83 -1.24
N GLN A 235 -6.02 18.10 -1.57
CA GLN A 235 -4.69 18.29 -1.01
C GLN A 235 -3.65 18.35 -2.14
N ASN A 236 -2.64 19.17 -1.96
CA ASN A 236 -1.48 19.17 -2.85
C ASN A 236 -0.68 17.89 -2.73
N THR A 237 0.09 17.55 -3.75
CA THR A 237 0.99 16.41 -3.77
C THR A 237 1.98 16.50 -2.62
N ASN A 238 2.16 15.39 -1.89
CA ASN A 238 3.17 15.21 -0.83
C ASN A 238 3.04 16.14 0.38
N THR A 239 1.84 16.66 0.68
CA THR A 239 1.60 17.44 1.90
C THR A 239 1.38 16.57 3.14
N THR A 240 1.21 15.27 2.95
CA THR A 240 1.18 14.26 4.01
C THR A 240 2.26 13.22 3.75
N LEU A 241 2.83 12.66 4.80
CA LEU A 241 3.84 11.61 4.71
C LEU A 241 3.17 10.27 4.32
N TRP A 242 3.95 9.32 3.85
CA TRP A 242 3.62 7.91 3.61
C TRP A 242 4.56 7.03 4.44
N ALA A 243 4.13 5.85 4.78
CA ALA A 243 4.91 4.96 5.65
C ALA A 243 4.55 3.49 5.45
N SER A 244 5.48 2.63 5.80
CA SER A 244 5.22 1.26 6.22
C SER A 244 5.21 1.18 7.75
N PHE A 245 4.72 0.07 8.30
CA PHE A 245 4.66 -0.12 9.75
C PHE A 245 5.22 -1.47 10.17
N LEU A 246 5.86 -1.51 11.32
CA LEU A 246 6.20 -2.73 12.01
C LEU A 246 5.40 -2.79 13.32
N LEU A 247 4.50 -3.78 13.41
CA LEU A 247 3.81 -4.12 14.64
C LEU A 247 4.67 -5.13 15.40
N VAL A 248 5.13 -4.74 16.58
CA VAL A 248 5.96 -5.57 17.46
C VAL A 248 5.15 -5.95 18.68
N SER A 249 4.97 -7.22 18.93
CA SER A 249 4.42 -7.77 20.17
C SER A 249 5.48 -8.53 20.96
N SER A 250 5.09 -9.12 22.09
CA SER A 250 6.01 -9.96 22.88
C SER A 250 6.65 -11.07 22.07
N ASP A 251 5.88 -11.68 21.16
CA ASP A 251 6.26 -12.90 20.49
C ASP A 251 6.41 -12.77 18.98
N ARG A 252 5.98 -11.64 18.40
CA ARG A 252 5.88 -11.51 16.94
C ARG A 252 6.22 -10.15 16.43
N LYS A 253 6.69 -10.11 15.19
CA LYS A 253 6.89 -8.90 14.40
C LYS A 253 6.16 -9.08 13.07
N ILE A 254 5.22 -8.19 12.79
CA ILE A 254 4.46 -8.16 11.54
C ILE A 254 4.78 -6.86 10.82
N TYR A 255 5.42 -6.96 9.67
CA TYR A 255 5.69 -5.82 8.81
C TYR A 255 4.53 -5.61 7.84
N TYR A 256 4.00 -4.39 7.79
CA TYR A 256 2.99 -3.96 6.84
C TYR A 256 3.59 -2.91 5.90
N GLY A 257 3.75 -3.26 4.63
CA GLY A 257 4.44 -2.44 3.64
C GLY A 257 3.68 -1.18 3.20
N GLY A 258 2.33 -1.19 3.25
CA GLY A 258 1.54 -0.18 2.55
C GLY A 258 1.86 -0.19 1.06
N ASP A 259 1.94 0.99 0.41
CA ASP A 259 2.47 1.14 -0.94
C ASP A 259 3.94 1.52 -0.93
N SER A 260 4.71 0.83 -1.75
CA SER A 260 6.12 1.13 -1.94
C SER A 260 6.65 0.52 -3.24
N GLY A 261 7.51 1.25 -3.95
CA GLY A 261 8.49 0.67 -4.86
C GLY A 261 9.60 -0.03 -4.08
N TYR A 262 10.44 -0.79 -4.79
CA TYR A 262 11.63 -1.38 -4.20
C TYR A 262 12.69 -0.30 -3.93
N PHE A 263 13.30 -0.33 -2.74
CA PHE A 263 14.32 0.64 -2.33
C PHE A 263 15.25 0.06 -1.26
N ILE A 264 16.38 0.72 -1.04
CA ILE A 264 17.41 0.28 -0.08
C ILE A 264 16.91 0.15 1.37
N GLY A 265 15.79 0.79 1.71
CA GLY A 265 15.23 0.78 3.06
C GLY A 265 14.79 -0.61 3.53
N TYR A 266 14.43 -1.54 2.64
CA TYR A 266 14.07 -2.90 3.03
C TYR A 266 15.22 -3.60 3.72
N ARG A 267 16.43 -3.49 3.19
CA ARG A 267 17.66 -4.05 3.79
C ARG A 267 17.97 -3.41 5.15
N GLU A 268 17.83 -2.08 5.25
CA GLU A 268 18.05 -1.38 6.51
C GLU A 268 17.01 -1.74 7.58
N ILE A 269 15.75 -1.92 7.18
CA ILE A 269 14.68 -2.35 8.09
C ILE A 269 14.95 -3.77 8.60
N GLY A 270 15.31 -4.72 7.73
CA GLY A 270 15.65 -6.09 8.10
C GLY A 270 16.83 -6.14 9.10
N ARG A 271 17.89 -5.38 8.79
CA ARG A 271 19.06 -5.25 9.67
C ARG A 271 18.72 -4.66 11.04
N ARG A 272 17.87 -3.64 11.10
CA ARG A 272 17.51 -2.92 12.34
C ARG A 272 16.47 -3.66 13.18
N TYR A 273 15.59 -4.40 12.55
CA TYR A 273 14.50 -5.13 13.21
C TYR A 273 14.52 -6.63 12.89
N PRO A 274 15.62 -7.36 13.19
CA PRO A 274 15.75 -8.76 12.80
C PRO A 274 14.62 -9.61 13.38
N GLY A 275 14.28 -10.69 12.67
CA GLY A 275 13.27 -11.67 13.11
C GLY A 275 11.83 -11.20 12.84
N ILE A 276 11.58 -10.54 11.73
CA ILE A 276 10.22 -10.28 11.21
C ILE A 276 9.57 -11.63 10.88
N ASP A 277 8.41 -11.91 11.47
CA ASP A 277 7.70 -13.17 11.23
C ASP A 277 6.91 -13.14 9.92
N TYR A 278 6.18 -12.06 9.67
CA TYR A 278 5.35 -11.89 8.49
C TYR A 278 5.60 -10.54 7.84
N ALA A 279 5.88 -10.55 6.54
CA ALA A 279 5.97 -9.36 5.71
C ALA A 279 4.76 -9.31 4.78
N LEU A 280 3.88 -8.34 5.00
CA LEU A 280 2.73 -8.04 4.14
C LEU A 280 3.22 -7.03 3.11
N LEU A 281 3.54 -7.48 1.88
CA LEU A 281 4.15 -6.66 0.84
C LEU A 281 3.25 -6.50 -0.38
N PRO A 282 3.19 -5.30 -0.98
CA PRO A 282 2.36 -5.02 -2.15
C PRO A 282 2.88 -5.73 -3.41
N VAL A 283 1.97 -6.31 -4.19
CA VAL A 283 2.22 -6.84 -5.53
C VAL A 283 1.06 -6.42 -6.42
N ASN A 284 0.96 -5.15 -6.73
CA ASN A 284 -0.11 -4.57 -7.54
C ASN A 284 0.34 -3.23 -8.14
N ALA A 285 -0.36 -2.77 -9.16
CA ALA A 285 -0.12 -1.51 -9.86
C ALA A 285 1.32 -1.39 -10.40
N TYR A 286 1.90 -2.50 -10.89
CA TYR A 286 3.28 -2.52 -11.34
C TYR A 286 3.44 -2.32 -12.86
N HIS A 287 2.38 -2.45 -13.66
CA HIS A 287 2.42 -2.16 -15.09
C HIS A 287 1.62 -0.91 -15.46
N PRO A 288 2.11 -0.14 -16.44
CA PRO A 288 3.37 -0.32 -17.18
C PRO A 288 4.58 0.07 -16.34
N ARG A 289 5.64 -0.73 -16.39
CA ARG A 289 6.86 -0.52 -15.59
C ARG A 289 7.44 0.89 -15.74
N TRP A 290 7.48 1.45 -16.96
CA TRP A 290 8.05 2.78 -17.20
C TRP A 290 7.43 3.89 -16.34
N PHE A 291 6.19 3.71 -15.88
CA PHE A 291 5.48 4.67 -15.04
C PHE A 291 5.44 4.24 -13.57
N MET A 292 5.22 2.96 -13.30
CA MET A 292 4.91 2.42 -11.98
C MET A 292 6.16 2.06 -11.12
N TYR A 293 7.30 1.78 -11.74
CA TYR A 293 8.50 1.21 -11.09
C TYR A 293 8.96 1.92 -9.81
N TYR A 294 8.74 3.24 -9.74
CA TYR A 294 9.17 4.04 -8.61
C TYR A 294 8.34 3.77 -7.35
N ALA A 295 7.02 3.67 -7.49
CA ALA A 295 6.06 3.67 -6.40
C ALA A 295 5.46 2.30 -6.09
N HIS A 296 5.66 1.30 -6.98
CA HIS A 296 5.07 -0.03 -6.88
C HIS A 296 6.05 -1.11 -7.33
N MET A 297 6.07 -2.21 -6.58
CA MET A 297 6.89 -3.38 -6.86
C MET A 297 6.18 -4.35 -7.79
N ASP A 298 6.92 -4.91 -8.75
CA ASP A 298 6.51 -6.15 -9.39
C ASP A 298 6.81 -7.38 -8.51
N ALA A 299 6.47 -8.57 -9.01
CA ALA A 299 6.64 -9.81 -8.26
C ALA A 299 8.11 -10.10 -7.90
N ARG A 300 9.07 -9.76 -8.77
CA ARG A 300 10.50 -9.97 -8.52
C ARG A 300 11.00 -9.02 -7.44
N GLU A 301 10.70 -7.73 -7.57
CA GLU A 301 11.07 -6.72 -6.59
C GLU A 301 10.45 -7.00 -5.21
N ALA A 302 9.21 -7.53 -5.17
CA ALA A 302 8.58 -7.93 -3.92
C ALA A 302 9.29 -9.12 -3.25
N LEU A 303 9.81 -10.08 -4.03
CA LEU A 303 10.65 -11.16 -3.51
C LEU A 303 12.01 -10.65 -3.01
N ASP A 304 12.61 -9.67 -3.71
CA ASP A 304 13.86 -9.04 -3.29
C ASP A 304 13.64 -8.25 -1.97
N ALA A 305 12.54 -7.49 -1.86
CA ALA A 305 12.15 -6.81 -0.62
C ALA A 305 11.91 -7.79 0.54
N PHE A 306 11.26 -8.92 0.28
CA PHE A 306 11.05 -9.99 1.27
C PHE A 306 12.38 -10.56 1.79
N ARG A 307 13.36 -10.81 0.90
CA ARG A 307 14.70 -11.28 1.28
C ARG A 307 15.45 -10.23 2.10
N ASP A 308 15.42 -8.97 1.65
CA ASP A 308 16.10 -7.86 2.33
C ASP A 308 15.53 -7.57 3.73
N LEU A 309 14.24 -7.78 3.94
CA LEU A 309 13.60 -7.74 5.25
C LEU A 309 13.99 -8.91 6.16
N GLU A 310 14.60 -9.96 5.61
CA GLU A 310 14.89 -11.23 6.32
C GLU A 310 13.66 -11.82 7.03
N ALA A 311 12.46 -11.55 6.48
CA ALA A 311 11.22 -11.99 7.06
C ALA A 311 11.02 -13.50 6.91
N ARG A 312 10.33 -14.15 7.86
CA ARG A 312 10.09 -15.58 7.84
C ARG A 312 9.07 -15.98 6.77
N TYR A 313 7.96 -15.23 6.66
CA TYR A 313 6.89 -15.47 5.71
C TYR A 313 6.53 -14.20 4.94
N PHE A 314 6.19 -14.36 3.68
CA PHE A 314 5.68 -13.31 2.79
C PHE A 314 4.19 -13.51 2.51
N ILE A 315 3.38 -12.47 2.75
CA ILE A 315 1.97 -12.42 2.39
C ILE A 315 1.79 -11.32 1.34
N PRO A 316 1.49 -11.67 0.07
CA PRO A 316 1.26 -10.66 -0.96
C PRO A 316 -0.05 -9.91 -0.73
N THR A 317 -0.01 -8.59 -0.88
CA THR A 317 -1.13 -7.68 -0.61
C THR A 317 -1.57 -6.93 -1.86
N GLN A 318 -2.72 -6.24 -1.80
CA GLN A 318 -3.26 -5.27 -2.76
C GLN A 318 -3.82 -5.83 -4.06
N TRP A 319 -3.64 -7.09 -4.37
CA TRP A 319 -4.20 -7.76 -5.55
C TRP A 319 -5.66 -8.18 -5.34
N GLY A 320 -6.33 -8.66 -6.37
CA GLY A 320 -7.68 -9.25 -6.29
C GLY A 320 -8.84 -8.27 -6.09
N THR A 321 -8.60 -6.99 -5.82
CA THR A 321 -9.67 -6.04 -5.44
C THR A 321 -9.86 -4.90 -6.44
N PHE A 322 -8.86 -4.05 -6.65
CA PHE A 322 -8.94 -2.90 -7.55
C PHE A 322 -7.95 -3.06 -8.70
N ARG A 323 -8.35 -2.68 -9.92
CA ARG A 323 -7.42 -2.56 -11.04
C ARG A 323 -6.84 -1.15 -11.03
N LEU A 324 -5.62 -1.00 -10.57
CA LEU A 324 -4.90 0.27 -10.43
C LEU A 324 -3.76 0.43 -11.43
N GLY A 325 -3.28 -0.69 -11.99
CA GLY A 325 -2.34 -0.76 -13.09
C GLY A 325 -2.97 -1.36 -14.35
N ASP A 326 -2.11 -1.71 -15.32
CA ASP A 326 -2.56 -2.40 -16.54
C ASP A 326 -2.77 -3.90 -16.29
N GLU A 327 -2.09 -4.49 -15.31
CA GLU A 327 -2.18 -5.91 -15.00
C GLU A 327 -3.58 -6.33 -14.51
N PRO A 328 -3.99 -7.57 -14.79
CA PRO A 328 -5.21 -8.16 -14.23
C PRO A 328 -5.16 -8.23 -12.71
N VAL A 329 -6.30 -8.02 -12.07
CA VAL A 329 -6.37 -7.98 -10.59
C VAL A 329 -6.00 -9.30 -9.91
N GLY A 330 -6.17 -10.44 -10.61
CA GLY A 330 -5.84 -11.78 -10.10
C GLY A 330 -4.40 -12.24 -10.38
N GLN A 331 -3.58 -11.44 -11.06
CA GLN A 331 -2.31 -11.93 -11.63
C GLN A 331 -1.20 -12.15 -10.59
N ALA A 332 -1.22 -11.48 -9.44
CA ALA A 332 -0.11 -11.49 -8.49
C ALA A 332 0.36 -12.91 -8.07
N PRO A 333 -0.51 -13.90 -7.78
CA PRO A 333 -0.07 -15.24 -7.42
C PRO A 333 0.73 -15.93 -8.52
N SER A 334 0.26 -15.86 -9.77
CA SER A 334 0.95 -16.47 -10.91
C SER A 334 2.27 -15.76 -11.21
N ALA A 335 2.31 -14.43 -11.12
CA ALA A 335 3.53 -13.65 -11.28
C ALA A 335 4.58 -13.98 -10.20
N LEU A 336 4.16 -14.09 -8.93
CA LEU A 336 5.03 -14.49 -7.82
C LEU A 336 5.54 -15.92 -7.99
N SER A 337 4.67 -16.87 -8.37
CA SER A 337 5.08 -18.24 -8.63
C SER A 337 6.12 -18.34 -9.74
N LYS A 338 5.94 -17.57 -10.83
CA LYS A 338 6.93 -17.50 -11.91
C LYS A 338 8.25 -16.87 -11.43
N ALA A 339 8.20 -15.75 -10.72
CA ALA A 339 9.39 -15.07 -10.21
C ALA A 339 10.17 -15.93 -9.20
N ALA A 340 9.48 -16.66 -8.33
CA ALA A 340 10.09 -17.53 -7.32
C ALA A 340 10.92 -18.66 -7.94
N GLN A 341 10.57 -19.15 -9.15
CA GLN A 341 11.34 -20.17 -9.87
C GLN A 341 12.75 -19.71 -10.27
N PHE A 342 12.95 -18.39 -10.35
CA PHE A 342 14.23 -17.77 -10.73
C PHE A 342 14.89 -17.04 -9.54
N SER A 343 14.43 -17.29 -8.32
CA SER A 343 14.96 -16.72 -7.08
C SER A 343 15.35 -17.81 -6.11
N ASP A 344 16.18 -17.48 -5.10
CA ASP A 344 16.51 -18.39 -3.99
C ASP A 344 15.42 -18.44 -2.91
N THR A 345 14.23 -17.89 -3.18
CA THR A 345 13.13 -17.87 -2.21
C THR A 345 12.42 -19.22 -2.18
N ASP A 346 12.38 -19.85 -1.03
CA ASP A 346 11.56 -21.04 -0.81
C ASP A 346 10.07 -20.70 -1.01
N PRO A 347 9.38 -21.32 -1.99
CA PRO A 347 7.96 -21.06 -2.25
C PRO A 347 7.06 -21.34 -1.04
N ALA A 348 7.44 -22.25 -0.13
CA ALA A 348 6.70 -22.55 1.09
C ALA A 348 6.63 -21.36 2.07
N ARG A 349 7.49 -20.38 1.90
CA ARG A 349 7.48 -19.14 2.69
C ARG A 349 6.56 -18.06 2.12
N ILE A 350 5.99 -18.25 0.92
CA ILE A 350 5.05 -17.33 0.28
C ILE A 350 3.63 -17.83 0.57
N ILE A 351 2.89 -17.09 1.39
CA ILE A 351 1.53 -17.44 1.81
C ILE A 351 0.54 -16.60 0.99
N VAL A 352 0.06 -17.15 -0.11
CA VAL A 352 -0.99 -16.52 -0.92
C VAL A 352 -2.34 -16.79 -0.26
N MET A 353 -2.95 -15.74 0.30
CA MET A 353 -4.25 -15.83 0.96
C MET A 353 -5.38 -15.50 -0.02
N GLY A 354 -6.52 -16.19 0.11
CA GLY A 354 -7.79 -15.77 -0.48
C GLY A 354 -8.46 -14.66 0.33
N ILE A 355 -9.28 -13.81 -0.32
CA ILE A 355 -10.08 -12.81 0.39
C ILE A 355 -11.07 -13.53 1.32
N GLY A 356 -11.11 -13.13 2.60
CA GLY A 356 -11.88 -13.82 3.64
C GLY A 356 -11.15 -15.02 4.27
N GLN A 357 -9.93 -15.34 3.84
CA GLN A 357 -9.13 -16.36 4.49
C GLN A 357 -8.51 -15.85 5.80
N LEU A 358 -8.46 -16.72 6.80
CA LEU A 358 -7.82 -16.49 8.09
C LEU A 358 -6.67 -17.46 8.25
N LEU A 359 -5.50 -16.93 8.64
CA LEU A 359 -4.27 -17.65 8.97
C LEU A 359 -4.07 -17.59 10.50
N PRO A 360 -4.29 -18.71 11.24
CA PRO A 360 -3.94 -18.76 12.65
C PRO A 360 -2.44 -18.64 12.84
N LEU A 361 -2.02 -17.84 13.81
CA LEU A 361 -0.62 -17.70 14.17
C LEU A 361 -0.33 -18.68 15.33
N GLY A 362 0.23 -19.85 15.03
CA GLY A 362 0.63 -20.85 16.02
C GLY A 362 1.61 -20.30 17.06
N SER A 363 1.82 -20.97 18.19
CA SER A 363 2.90 -20.62 19.11
C SER A 363 4.25 -20.61 18.36
N ARG A 364 5.14 -19.66 18.66
CA ARG A 364 6.54 -19.82 18.22
C ARG A 364 7.09 -21.09 18.90
N ASP A 365 7.67 -21.98 18.10
CA ASP A 365 8.54 -22.99 18.67
C ASP A 365 9.66 -22.27 19.44
N PRO A 366 9.89 -22.59 20.70
CA PRO A 366 11.02 -22.03 21.44
C PRO A 366 12.29 -22.34 20.65
N LYS A 367 13.08 -21.31 20.34
CA LYS A 367 14.39 -21.47 19.72
C LYS A 367 15.35 -22.17 20.67
#